data_0365581a638898d6466e3fbdd9603d07
#
_entry.id   0365581a638898d6466e3fbdd9603d07
#
_cell.length_a   1.000
_cell.length_b   1.000
_cell.length_c   1.000
_cell.angle_alpha   90.00
_cell.angle_beta   90.00
_cell.angle_gamma   90.00
#
_symmetry.space_group_name_H-M   'P 1'
#
loop_
_entity.id
_entity.type
_entity.pdbx_description
1 polymer ?
#
loop_
_entity_poly.entity_id
_entity_poly.type
_entity_poly.pdbx_seq_one_letter_code
_entity_poly.pdbx_strand_id
1 'polypeptide(L)'
;MQPTRDKLIAFAVTAVVGLFFFWALLYPLSFSLLESVREPVQLAANKGESWAEFSTRAGVDEDALRKMNPSIPPDMAAPPEGKPLHTGYSWTLRHIFRIFDNDAPQWRAIVNSLILAGTVTFCCALISYPLAYLQARTTFWKQNILSGLLLLPLVMPPFVGAIGLRRMLAKYGSFNLLLMDLGILDRTHPIDFLDQFKLAGCVIVMVMHFYPLLYLNLAASISNIDPSLLESSRSLGLTPWQTFRRVVLPLSMPGLIAGGSLVFVGAFTDLGTPLVFGFERTVARQIYALANEQTNNPAAPALVAVVTGLVLILFAITRWSAARGGRGGGGGVKGQSRVAASRLSPTMTALAIALHLVVIAMAILPHFAVTLNALGQRWFMSVLPESISLHNMSEALNSQVAVMGMRNSLVYSLLSTAVDVVLGLACAWAIVRGGGWWGRVVDGLSLAPLAVPGLVLAFGYVGAYASIYGHTWWKFEIGVGAFLIMSYAVRRLPYVVRACVAGLEQTPRNLEEAALGLGFPPFKTIQRVTLPLIWANVVAGGILAFSFAMLEVSDSLILATRPQDFPLTKAIYQLFGNPGNGDQLASALGLIALVFLSVSLLAAGAFLGRKWGEMFKG
;
A
#
# COMPACT_ATOMS: atom_id res chain seq x y z
N MET A 1 -10.45 0.49 43.09
CA MET A 1 -9.76 -0.68 42.53
C MET A 1 -9.87 -0.81 40.99
N GLN A 2 -10.90 -0.29 40.31
CA GLN A 2 -11.04 -0.32 38.85
C GLN A 2 -9.93 0.41 38.04
N PRO A 3 -9.50 1.65 38.39
CA PRO A 3 -8.53 2.36 37.57
C PRO A 3 -7.12 1.73 37.53
N THR A 4 -6.74 0.97 38.55
CA THR A 4 -5.46 0.24 38.57
C THR A 4 -5.49 -1.01 37.67
N ARG A 5 -6.62 -1.69 37.57
CA ARG A 5 -6.81 -2.88 36.77
C ARG A 5 -6.86 -2.55 35.27
N ASP A 6 -7.60 -1.50 34.87
CA ASP A 6 -7.65 -1.04 33.48
C ASP A 6 -6.26 -0.60 32.97
N LYS A 7 -5.48 0.05 33.85
CA LYS A 7 -4.08 0.41 33.53
C LYS A 7 -3.19 -0.82 33.35
N LEU A 8 -3.36 -1.87 34.18
CA LEU A 8 -2.60 -3.11 34.04
C LEU A 8 -2.92 -3.86 32.74
N ILE A 9 -4.22 -3.92 32.38
CA ILE A 9 -4.65 -4.53 31.11
C ILE A 9 -4.13 -3.70 29.93
N ALA A 10 -4.22 -2.38 29.98
CA ALA A 10 -3.67 -1.50 28.95
C ALA A 10 -2.16 -1.68 28.79
N PHE A 11 -1.42 -1.83 29.91
CA PHE A 11 0.01 -2.13 29.88
C PHE A 11 0.29 -3.49 29.23
N ALA A 12 -0.44 -4.55 29.62
CA ALA A 12 -0.27 -5.89 29.04
C ALA A 12 -0.57 -5.90 27.53
N VAL A 13 -1.64 -5.23 27.10
CA VAL A 13 -1.96 -5.05 25.68
C VAL A 13 -0.83 -4.29 24.98
N THR A 14 -0.34 -3.20 25.57
CA THR A 14 0.76 -2.41 25.00
C THR A 14 2.03 -3.25 24.84
N ALA A 15 2.33 -4.12 25.82
CA ALA A 15 3.50 -5.00 25.76
C ALA A 15 3.37 -6.04 24.63
N VAL A 16 2.22 -6.70 24.49
CA VAL A 16 1.96 -7.67 23.42
C VAL A 16 2.00 -7.00 22.04
N VAL A 17 1.32 -5.88 21.91
CA VAL A 17 1.29 -5.10 20.67
C VAL A 17 2.68 -4.54 20.35
N GLY A 18 3.40 -4.04 21.36
CA GLY A 18 4.77 -3.56 21.22
C GLY A 18 5.72 -4.67 20.75
N LEU A 19 5.60 -5.88 21.30
CA LEU A 19 6.38 -7.04 20.88
C LEU A 19 6.07 -7.44 19.43
N PHE A 20 4.79 -7.44 19.04
CA PHE A 20 4.39 -7.67 17.66
C PHE A 20 5.00 -6.63 16.72
N PHE A 21 4.88 -5.33 17.03
CA PHE A 21 5.48 -4.28 16.20
C PHE A 21 7.01 -4.33 16.20
N PHE A 22 7.64 -4.74 17.30
CA PHE A 22 9.08 -4.91 17.33
C PHE A 22 9.52 -5.97 16.30
N TRP A 23 8.95 -7.16 16.34
CA TRP A 23 9.31 -8.23 15.42
C TRP A 23 8.81 -8.02 14.00
N ALA A 24 7.60 -7.49 13.82
CA ALA A 24 6.98 -7.37 12.51
C ALA A 24 7.33 -6.06 11.77
N LEU A 25 7.84 -5.03 12.45
CA LEU A 25 8.12 -3.73 11.84
C LEU A 25 9.51 -3.22 12.17
N LEU A 26 9.81 -3.05 13.48
CA LEU A 26 11.03 -2.34 13.89
C LEU A 26 12.30 -3.16 13.63
N TYR A 27 12.28 -4.46 13.90
CA TYR A 27 13.45 -5.32 13.70
C TYR A 27 13.85 -5.42 12.21
N PRO A 28 12.93 -5.72 11.25
CA PRO A 28 13.28 -5.73 9.84
C PRO A 28 13.77 -4.36 9.32
N LEU A 29 13.14 -3.27 9.76
CA LEU A 29 13.57 -1.92 9.39
C LEU A 29 14.94 -1.58 9.96
N SER A 30 15.17 -1.86 11.26
CA SER A 30 16.46 -1.58 11.90
C SER A 30 17.58 -2.36 11.24
N PHE A 31 17.33 -3.61 10.83
CA PHE A 31 18.29 -4.42 10.11
C PHE A 31 18.67 -3.75 8.77
N SER A 32 17.70 -3.35 7.96
CA SER A 32 17.99 -2.65 6.69
C SER A 32 18.75 -1.33 6.89
N LEU A 33 18.40 -0.58 7.94
CA LEU A 33 19.08 0.68 8.26
C LEU A 33 20.53 0.43 8.75
N LEU A 34 20.76 -0.59 9.57
CA LEU A 34 22.07 -0.97 10.03
C LEU A 34 22.96 -1.44 8.88
N GLU A 35 22.44 -2.27 7.99
CA GLU A 35 23.17 -2.73 6.80
C GLU A 35 23.51 -1.58 5.83
N SER A 36 22.72 -0.50 5.80
CA SER A 36 22.99 0.66 4.96
C SER A 36 24.25 1.45 5.37
N VAL A 37 24.66 1.32 6.63
CA VAL A 37 25.83 2.02 7.21
C VAL A 37 26.98 1.08 7.57
N ARG A 38 26.83 -0.22 7.29
CA ARG A 38 27.87 -1.24 7.52
C ARG A 38 28.67 -1.52 6.25
N GLU A 39 29.97 -1.55 6.37
CA GLU A 39 30.89 -2.00 5.32
C GLU A 39 31.67 -3.21 5.84
N PRO A 40 31.62 -4.37 5.18
CA PRO A 40 32.39 -5.53 5.61
C PRO A 40 33.88 -5.24 5.47
N VAL A 41 34.63 -5.36 6.57
CA VAL A 41 36.09 -5.29 6.55
C VAL A 41 36.59 -6.65 6.13
N GLN A 42 37.39 -6.67 5.07
CA GLN A 42 37.99 -7.89 4.54
C GLN A 42 39.52 -7.79 4.60
N LEU A 43 40.15 -8.84 5.12
CA LEU A 43 41.59 -9.01 5.13
C LEU A 43 41.95 -10.31 4.40
N ALA A 44 42.93 -10.26 3.53
CA ALA A 44 43.47 -11.47 2.91
C ALA A 44 44.49 -12.12 3.85
N ALA A 45 44.46 -13.43 3.95
CA ALA A 45 45.50 -14.16 4.68
C ALA A 45 46.84 -14.13 3.92
N ASN A 46 47.94 -13.93 4.65
CA ASN A 46 49.25 -13.99 4.08
C ASN A 46 49.66 -15.45 3.81
N LYS A 47 50.66 -15.62 2.97
CA LYS A 47 51.21 -16.93 2.64
C LYS A 47 51.79 -17.62 3.88
N GLY A 48 51.29 -18.82 4.23
CA GLY A 48 51.71 -19.61 5.36
C GLY A 48 51.25 -19.10 6.74
N GLU A 49 50.32 -18.15 6.80
CA GLU A 49 49.76 -17.58 8.03
C GLU A 49 48.83 -18.61 8.71
N SER A 50 49.03 -18.83 10.02
CA SER A 50 48.12 -19.67 10.82
C SER A 50 46.85 -18.91 11.21
N TRP A 51 45.78 -19.64 11.62
CA TRP A 51 44.57 -19.01 12.12
C TRP A 51 44.81 -18.11 13.34
N ALA A 52 45.71 -18.51 14.23
CA ALA A 52 46.07 -17.72 15.42
C ALA A 52 46.78 -16.39 15.05
N GLU A 53 47.69 -16.40 14.08
CA GLU A 53 48.36 -15.19 13.58
C GLU A 53 47.37 -14.29 12.83
N PHE A 54 46.53 -14.87 11.97
CA PHE A 54 45.48 -14.11 11.26
C PHE A 54 44.48 -13.48 12.22
N SER A 55 44.02 -14.22 13.25
CA SER A 55 43.17 -13.74 14.32
C SER A 55 43.76 -12.55 15.06
N THR A 56 45.03 -12.65 15.43
CA THR A 56 45.78 -11.56 16.11
C THR A 56 45.88 -10.32 15.22
N ARG A 57 46.17 -10.49 13.94
CA ARG A 57 46.30 -9.40 12.97
C ARG A 57 44.92 -8.77 12.64
N ALA A 58 43.90 -9.57 12.59
CA ALA A 58 42.51 -9.12 12.37
C ALA A 58 41.89 -8.50 13.63
N GLY A 59 42.46 -8.75 14.81
CA GLY A 59 41.90 -8.30 16.10
C GLY A 59 40.58 -9.00 16.47
N VAL A 60 40.35 -10.19 15.94
CA VAL A 60 39.07 -10.93 16.07
C VAL A 60 39.37 -12.39 16.43
N ASP A 61 38.66 -12.94 17.36
CA ASP A 61 38.81 -14.33 17.79
C ASP A 61 38.56 -15.33 16.64
N GLU A 62 39.33 -16.44 16.66
CA GLU A 62 39.27 -17.45 15.59
C GLU A 62 37.89 -18.04 15.38
N ASP A 63 37.16 -18.35 16.46
CA ASP A 63 35.81 -18.88 16.38
C ASP A 63 34.85 -17.86 15.75
N ALA A 64 35.03 -16.58 16.05
CA ALA A 64 34.25 -15.51 15.44
C ALA A 64 34.58 -15.33 13.95
N LEU A 65 35.88 -15.42 13.57
CA LEU A 65 36.31 -15.38 12.16
C LEU A 65 35.73 -16.55 11.35
N ARG A 66 35.74 -17.76 11.89
CA ARG A 66 35.13 -18.94 11.24
C ARG A 66 33.62 -18.80 11.07
N LYS A 67 32.93 -18.27 12.09
CA LYS A 67 31.48 -17.98 12.01
C LYS A 67 31.14 -16.89 10.98
N MET A 68 32.00 -15.87 10.82
CA MET A 68 31.82 -14.82 9.79
C MET A 68 32.11 -15.32 8.36
N ASN A 69 32.84 -16.45 8.23
CA ASN A 69 33.23 -17.03 6.96
C ASN A 69 32.75 -18.48 6.81
N PRO A 70 31.43 -18.74 6.78
CA PRO A 70 30.88 -20.11 6.78
C PRO A 70 31.18 -20.91 5.51
N SER A 71 31.67 -20.26 4.46
CA SER A 71 32.14 -20.92 3.23
C SER A 71 33.48 -21.66 3.39
N ILE A 72 34.17 -21.45 4.53
CA ILE A 72 35.44 -22.14 4.84
C ILE A 72 35.13 -23.40 5.63
N PRO A 73 35.65 -24.58 5.20
CA PRO A 73 35.50 -25.81 5.97
C PRO A 73 35.99 -25.67 7.40
N PRO A 74 35.25 -26.14 8.41
CA PRO A 74 35.62 -25.98 9.82
C PRO A 74 36.93 -26.73 10.20
N ASP A 75 37.31 -27.73 9.42
CA ASP A 75 38.51 -28.57 9.55
C ASP A 75 39.74 -28.01 8.83
N MET A 76 39.62 -26.86 8.18
CA MET A 76 40.73 -26.24 7.46
C MET A 76 41.81 -25.75 8.46
N ALA A 77 43.04 -26.29 8.36
CA ALA A 77 44.12 -26.06 9.31
C ALA A 77 44.68 -24.61 9.29
N ALA A 78 44.57 -23.92 8.17
CA ALA A 78 45.03 -22.53 7.99
C ALA A 78 44.03 -21.72 7.16
N PRO A 79 43.99 -20.37 7.30
CA PRO A 79 43.14 -19.54 6.47
C PRO A 79 43.58 -19.62 4.99
N PRO A 80 42.62 -19.56 4.03
CA PRO A 80 42.93 -19.68 2.60
C PRO A 80 43.78 -18.47 2.13
N GLU A 81 44.96 -18.76 1.63
CA GLU A 81 45.92 -17.73 1.15
C GLU A 81 45.30 -16.86 0.06
N GLY A 82 45.51 -15.54 0.19
CA GLY A 82 45.10 -14.55 -0.81
C GLY A 82 43.58 -14.35 -0.97
N LYS A 83 42.74 -15.15 -0.30
CA LYS A 83 41.29 -14.92 -0.30
C LYS A 83 40.91 -13.89 0.76
N PRO A 84 40.10 -12.87 0.40
CA PRO A 84 39.60 -11.91 1.38
C PRO A 84 38.63 -12.60 2.33
N LEU A 85 38.92 -12.53 3.62
CA LEU A 85 38.11 -13.06 4.71
C LEU A 85 37.44 -11.91 5.46
N HIS A 86 36.17 -12.08 5.82
CA HIS A 86 35.44 -11.12 6.63
C HIS A 86 36.01 -11.12 8.05
N THR A 87 36.49 -9.96 8.50
CA THR A 87 37.10 -9.75 9.82
C THR A 87 36.29 -8.85 10.73
N GLY A 88 35.19 -8.27 10.22
CA GLY A 88 34.32 -7.39 10.99
C GLY A 88 33.54 -6.44 10.11
N TYR A 89 33.02 -5.41 10.76
CA TYR A 89 32.27 -4.34 10.08
C TYR A 89 32.85 -2.99 10.50
N SER A 90 32.99 -2.09 9.53
CA SER A 90 33.21 -0.67 9.77
C SER A 90 31.91 0.11 9.56
N TRP A 91 31.77 1.23 10.26
CA TRP A 91 30.62 2.12 10.12
C TRP A 91 30.92 3.20 9.10
N THR A 92 30.09 3.32 8.07
CA THR A 92 30.31 4.31 7.01
C THR A 92 28.99 4.84 6.47
N LEU A 93 28.94 6.11 6.12
CA LEU A 93 27.82 6.70 5.38
C LEU A 93 28.10 6.76 3.86
N ARG A 94 29.24 6.23 3.42
CA ARG A 94 29.70 6.31 2.03
C ARG A 94 28.68 5.72 1.05
N HIS A 95 28.02 4.62 1.42
CA HIS A 95 27.03 3.97 0.57
C HIS A 95 25.79 4.86 0.38
N ILE A 96 25.37 5.58 1.42
CA ILE A 96 24.25 6.54 1.34
C ILE A 96 24.63 7.72 0.46
N PHE A 97 25.84 8.31 0.64
CA PHE A 97 26.28 9.44 -0.18
C PHE A 97 26.47 9.09 -1.65
N ARG A 98 26.94 7.88 -1.96
CA ARG A 98 27.07 7.40 -3.35
C ARG A 98 25.74 7.35 -4.12
N ILE A 99 24.61 7.22 -3.44
CA ILE A 99 23.29 7.24 -4.07
C ILE A 99 23.00 8.60 -4.71
N PHE A 100 23.55 9.68 -4.14
CA PHE A 100 23.33 11.06 -4.60
C PHE A 100 24.32 11.50 -5.68
N ASP A 101 25.22 10.63 -6.10
CA ASP A 101 26.08 10.91 -7.24
C ASP A 101 25.25 11.03 -8.52
N ASN A 102 25.48 12.07 -9.32
CA ASN A 102 24.69 12.34 -10.52
C ASN A 102 24.71 11.21 -11.56
N ASP A 103 25.75 10.43 -11.58
CA ASP A 103 25.90 9.27 -12.49
C ASP A 103 25.33 7.97 -11.90
N ALA A 104 24.98 7.97 -10.62
CA ALA A 104 24.42 6.78 -9.98
C ALA A 104 23.03 6.46 -10.55
N PRO A 105 22.76 5.20 -10.95
CA PRO A 105 21.44 4.79 -11.42
C PRO A 105 20.36 4.98 -10.35
N GLN A 106 20.72 4.89 -9.07
CA GLN A 106 19.84 5.09 -7.92
C GLN A 106 19.36 6.54 -7.81
N TRP A 107 20.24 7.53 -8.05
CA TRP A 107 19.85 8.94 -8.06
C TRP A 107 18.81 9.23 -9.15
N ARG A 108 19.06 8.75 -10.36
CA ARG A 108 18.11 8.89 -11.48
C ARG A 108 16.77 8.23 -11.17
N ALA A 109 16.79 7.07 -10.50
CA ALA A 109 15.59 6.38 -10.07
C ALA A 109 14.79 7.17 -9.02
N ILE A 110 15.47 7.82 -8.05
CA ILE A 110 14.84 8.70 -7.05
C ILE A 110 14.16 9.88 -7.76
N VAL A 111 14.88 10.58 -8.62
CA VAL A 111 14.34 11.74 -9.35
C VAL A 111 13.13 11.35 -10.21
N ASN A 112 13.23 10.25 -10.97
CA ASN A 112 12.11 9.76 -11.78
C ASN A 112 10.91 9.36 -10.93
N SER A 113 11.13 8.71 -9.79
CA SER A 113 10.03 8.35 -8.88
C SER A 113 9.39 9.59 -8.23
N LEU A 114 10.17 10.63 -7.91
CA LEU A 114 9.64 11.91 -7.42
C LEU A 114 8.79 12.61 -8.50
N ILE A 115 9.28 12.64 -9.75
CA ILE A 115 8.53 13.21 -10.89
C ILE A 115 7.25 12.41 -11.12
N LEU A 116 7.34 11.07 -11.14
CA LEU A 116 6.18 10.18 -11.30
C LEU A 116 5.14 10.46 -10.20
N ALA A 117 5.54 10.35 -8.94
CA ALA A 117 4.63 10.53 -7.80
C ALA A 117 4.06 11.96 -7.73
N GLY A 118 4.88 12.97 -7.99
CA GLY A 118 4.45 14.37 -8.05
C GLY A 118 3.42 14.62 -9.15
N THR A 119 3.68 14.10 -10.36
CA THR A 119 2.76 14.22 -11.51
C THR A 119 1.45 13.49 -11.25
N VAL A 120 1.51 12.24 -10.74
CA VAL A 120 0.31 11.47 -10.37
C VAL A 120 -0.51 12.21 -9.33
N THR A 121 0.12 12.71 -8.26
CA THR A 121 -0.57 13.44 -7.18
C THR A 121 -1.22 14.71 -7.70
N PHE A 122 -0.53 15.47 -8.54
CA PHE A 122 -1.06 16.68 -9.17
C PHE A 122 -2.26 16.38 -10.07
N CYS A 123 -2.16 15.39 -10.95
CA CYS A 123 -3.26 14.98 -11.83
C CYS A 123 -4.47 14.46 -11.02
N CYS A 124 -4.21 13.65 -9.98
CA CYS A 124 -5.27 13.22 -9.06
C CYS A 124 -5.95 14.41 -8.38
N ALA A 125 -5.21 15.44 -7.97
CA ALA A 125 -5.79 16.65 -7.36
C ALA A 125 -6.68 17.41 -8.34
N LEU A 126 -6.26 17.54 -9.59
CA LEU A 126 -7.06 18.21 -10.64
C LEU A 126 -8.39 17.49 -10.88
N ILE A 127 -8.38 16.16 -10.90
CA ILE A 127 -9.60 15.34 -11.10
C ILE A 127 -10.46 15.32 -9.85
N SER A 128 -9.85 15.10 -8.69
CA SER A 128 -10.59 14.86 -7.43
C SER A 128 -11.22 16.14 -6.88
N TYR A 129 -10.59 17.31 -7.07
CA TYR A 129 -11.05 18.53 -6.44
C TYR A 129 -12.47 18.96 -6.91
N PRO A 130 -12.75 19.08 -8.22
CA PRO A 130 -14.10 19.41 -8.69
C PRO A 130 -15.14 18.37 -8.31
N LEU A 131 -14.80 17.07 -8.37
CA LEU A 131 -15.69 15.99 -7.97
C LEU A 131 -16.03 16.05 -6.47
N ALA A 132 -15.02 16.25 -5.62
CA ALA A 132 -15.18 16.38 -4.17
C ALA A 132 -16.02 17.62 -3.80
N TYR A 133 -15.80 18.73 -4.49
CA TYR A 133 -16.59 19.94 -4.27
C TYR A 133 -18.08 19.72 -4.65
N LEU A 134 -18.33 19.10 -5.81
CA LEU A 134 -19.69 18.77 -6.23
C LEU A 134 -20.36 17.83 -5.21
N GLN A 135 -19.66 16.80 -4.75
CA GLN A 135 -20.19 15.85 -3.77
C GLN A 135 -20.51 16.50 -2.42
N ALA A 136 -19.65 17.39 -1.95
CA ALA A 136 -19.75 17.97 -0.61
C ALA A 136 -20.73 19.14 -0.51
N ARG A 137 -20.95 19.89 -1.62
CA ARG A 137 -21.61 21.20 -1.58
C ARG A 137 -22.84 21.32 -2.47
N THR A 138 -23.12 20.33 -3.29
CA THR A 138 -24.25 20.38 -4.22
C THR A 138 -25.11 19.12 -4.13
N THR A 139 -26.34 19.22 -4.63
CA THR A 139 -27.21 18.06 -4.84
C THR A 139 -27.69 18.05 -6.28
N PHE A 140 -27.58 16.91 -6.93
CA PHE A 140 -28.03 16.68 -8.29
C PHE A 140 -28.49 15.23 -8.49
N TRP A 141 -29.14 14.96 -9.61
CA TRP A 141 -29.73 13.65 -9.90
C TRP A 141 -28.70 12.52 -9.92
N LYS A 142 -29.00 11.41 -9.22
CA LYS A 142 -28.16 10.22 -9.09
C LYS A 142 -26.72 10.46 -8.53
N GLN A 143 -26.48 11.57 -7.87
CA GLN A 143 -25.20 11.90 -7.28
C GLN A 143 -24.54 10.76 -6.49
N ASN A 144 -25.29 10.11 -5.60
CA ASN A 144 -24.74 9.03 -4.76
C ASN A 144 -24.30 7.81 -5.57
N ILE A 145 -25.02 7.49 -6.66
CA ILE A 145 -24.65 6.38 -7.55
C ILE A 145 -23.37 6.73 -8.31
N LEU A 146 -23.31 7.93 -8.89
CA LEU A 146 -22.13 8.39 -9.63
C LEU A 146 -20.91 8.47 -8.73
N SER A 147 -21.07 8.99 -7.51
CA SER A 147 -19.97 9.03 -6.53
C SER A 147 -19.50 7.64 -6.09
N GLY A 148 -20.40 6.67 -5.99
CA GLY A 148 -20.05 5.27 -5.74
C GLY A 148 -19.26 4.66 -6.89
N LEU A 149 -19.64 4.95 -8.15
CA LEU A 149 -18.94 4.46 -9.33
C LEU A 149 -17.51 5.04 -9.47
N LEU A 150 -17.27 6.25 -8.94
CA LEU A 150 -15.91 6.83 -8.90
C LEU A 150 -14.93 5.99 -8.07
N LEU A 151 -15.41 5.11 -7.17
CA LEU A 151 -14.56 4.28 -6.30
C LEU A 151 -14.19 2.93 -6.92
N LEU A 152 -14.78 2.57 -8.06
CA LEU A 152 -14.52 1.28 -8.73
C LEU A 152 -13.02 0.96 -8.94
N PRO A 153 -12.14 1.94 -9.28
CA PRO A 153 -10.73 1.62 -9.50
C PRO A 153 -10.00 1.07 -8.29
N LEU A 154 -10.49 1.29 -7.07
CA LEU A 154 -9.86 0.77 -5.85
C LEU A 154 -9.96 -0.76 -5.71
N VAL A 155 -10.84 -1.41 -6.46
CA VAL A 155 -11.07 -2.86 -6.36
C VAL A 155 -9.99 -3.67 -7.08
N MET A 156 -9.29 -3.07 -8.06
CA MET A 156 -8.27 -3.75 -8.86
C MET A 156 -6.88 -3.14 -8.63
N PRO A 157 -5.84 -3.95 -8.39
CA PRO A 157 -4.47 -3.44 -8.30
C PRO A 157 -4.07 -2.72 -9.59
N PRO A 158 -3.33 -1.59 -9.51
CA PRO A 158 -2.96 -0.80 -10.69
C PRO A 158 -2.16 -1.62 -11.71
N PHE A 159 -1.31 -2.56 -11.28
CA PHE A 159 -0.51 -3.37 -12.18
C PHE A 159 -1.34 -4.32 -13.06
N VAL A 160 -2.48 -4.83 -12.56
CA VAL A 160 -3.40 -5.65 -13.37
C VAL A 160 -4.01 -4.81 -14.49
N GLY A 161 -4.46 -3.59 -14.15
CA GLY A 161 -4.92 -2.62 -15.16
C GLY A 161 -3.84 -2.26 -16.17
N ALA A 162 -2.59 -2.16 -15.72
CA ALA A 162 -1.43 -1.92 -16.58
C ALA A 162 -1.24 -3.05 -17.62
N ILE A 163 -1.43 -4.33 -17.24
CA ILE A 163 -1.34 -5.47 -18.18
C ILE A 163 -2.36 -5.31 -19.31
N GLY A 164 -3.62 -5.03 -18.99
CA GLY A 164 -4.66 -4.80 -20.00
C GLY A 164 -4.35 -3.61 -20.90
N LEU A 165 -3.99 -2.47 -20.32
CA LEU A 165 -3.67 -1.25 -21.06
C LEU A 165 -2.41 -1.38 -21.91
N ARG A 166 -1.40 -2.14 -21.47
CA ARG A 166 -0.20 -2.41 -22.25
C ARG A 166 -0.53 -2.98 -23.62
N ARG A 167 -1.46 -3.92 -23.71
CA ARG A 167 -1.91 -4.49 -24.97
C ARG A 167 -2.58 -3.46 -25.87
N MET A 168 -3.45 -2.62 -25.30
CA MET A 168 -4.12 -1.56 -26.05
C MET A 168 -3.14 -0.48 -26.55
N LEU A 169 -2.11 -0.18 -25.76
CA LEU A 169 -1.09 0.84 -26.07
C LEU A 169 0.11 0.30 -26.82
N ALA A 170 0.16 -1.01 -27.14
CA ALA A 170 1.22 -1.58 -27.95
C ALA A 170 1.31 -0.91 -29.33
N LYS A 171 2.48 -1.00 -29.96
CA LYS A 171 2.77 -0.38 -31.27
C LYS A 171 1.71 -0.69 -32.34
N TYR A 172 1.17 -1.92 -32.34
CA TYR A 172 0.03 -2.33 -33.15
C TYR A 172 -1.16 -2.74 -32.28
N GLY A 173 -1.35 -2.05 -31.19
CA GLY A 173 -2.47 -2.24 -30.27
C GLY A 173 -3.71 -1.47 -30.72
N SER A 174 -4.81 -1.72 -30.03
CA SER A 174 -6.14 -1.19 -30.37
C SER A 174 -6.18 0.32 -30.53
N PHE A 175 -5.41 1.06 -29.74
CA PHE A 175 -5.42 2.53 -29.79
C PHE A 175 -4.78 3.06 -31.08
N ASN A 176 -3.61 2.53 -31.48
CA ASN A 176 -2.97 2.90 -32.75
C ASN A 176 -3.84 2.48 -33.94
N LEU A 177 -4.39 1.27 -33.92
CA LEU A 177 -5.25 0.78 -35.00
C LEU A 177 -6.51 1.63 -35.15
N LEU A 178 -7.12 2.03 -34.03
CA LEU A 178 -8.27 2.94 -34.06
C LEU A 178 -7.91 4.30 -34.69
N LEU A 179 -6.75 4.87 -34.35
CA LEU A 179 -6.29 6.14 -34.95
C LEU A 179 -5.98 5.98 -36.45
N MET A 180 -5.47 4.81 -36.86
CA MET A 180 -5.23 4.49 -38.27
C MET A 180 -6.53 4.33 -39.06
N ASP A 181 -7.52 3.64 -38.47
CA ASP A 181 -8.82 3.44 -39.11
C ASP A 181 -9.63 4.74 -39.23
N LEU A 182 -9.42 5.68 -38.28
CA LEU A 182 -9.98 7.04 -38.35
C LEU A 182 -9.20 7.97 -39.31
N GLY A 183 -8.12 7.52 -39.90
CA GLY A 183 -7.28 8.31 -40.82
C GLY A 183 -6.44 9.40 -40.11
N ILE A 184 -6.31 9.34 -38.79
CA ILE A 184 -5.51 10.30 -38.01
C ILE A 184 -4.03 9.92 -38.02
N LEU A 185 -3.72 8.61 -38.07
CA LEU A 185 -2.36 8.07 -38.04
C LEU A 185 -2.07 7.25 -39.30
N ASP A 186 -0.86 7.39 -39.84
CA ASP A 186 -0.40 6.58 -40.97
C ASP A 186 -0.05 5.14 -40.47
N ARG A 187 -0.46 4.14 -41.22
CA ARG A 187 -0.17 2.72 -40.93
C ARG A 187 1.32 2.38 -40.91
N THR A 188 2.14 3.18 -41.56
CA THR A 188 3.60 2.98 -41.64
C THR A 188 4.33 3.57 -40.42
N HIS A 189 3.69 4.48 -39.66
CA HIS A 189 4.31 5.20 -38.57
C HIS A 189 3.48 5.09 -37.25
N PRO A 190 3.31 3.86 -36.72
CA PRO A 190 2.61 3.69 -35.44
C PRO A 190 3.37 4.35 -34.30
N ILE A 191 2.63 4.96 -33.37
CA ILE A 191 3.20 5.57 -32.17
C ILE A 191 3.61 4.47 -31.19
N ASP A 192 4.86 4.48 -30.76
CA ASP A 192 5.33 3.54 -29.74
C ASP A 192 5.08 4.12 -28.33
N PHE A 193 3.86 3.93 -27.81
CA PHE A 193 3.48 4.43 -26.49
C PHE A 193 4.25 3.75 -25.37
N LEU A 194 4.71 2.51 -25.57
CA LEU A 194 5.35 1.72 -24.52
C LEU A 194 6.83 2.06 -24.37
N ASP A 195 7.55 2.35 -25.45
CA ASP A 195 8.97 2.67 -25.37
C ASP A 195 9.24 4.17 -25.21
N GLN A 196 8.50 5.01 -25.95
CA GLN A 196 8.69 6.46 -25.90
C GLN A 196 8.06 7.11 -24.67
N PHE A 197 6.93 6.58 -24.18
CA PHE A 197 6.11 7.20 -23.13
C PHE A 197 5.92 6.33 -21.89
N LYS A 198 6.90 5.50 -21.52
CA LYS A 198 6.83 4.62 -20.32
C LYS A 198 6.38 5.34 -19.06
N LEU A 199 6.94 6.53 -18.80
CA LEU A 199 6.56 7.36 -17.67
C LEU A 199 5.10 7.80 -17.75
N ALA A 200 4.64 8.25 -18.92
CA ALA A 200 3.26 8.71 -19.11
C ALA A 200 2.27 7.54 -18.97
N GLY A 201 2.59 6.36 -19.47
CA GLY A 201 1.80 5.14 -19.27
C GLY A 201 1.62 4.81 -17.78
N CYS A 202 2.71 4.86 -17.01
CA CYS A 202 2.65 4.70 -15.56
C CYS A 202 1.78 5.78 -14.90
N VAL A 203 1.95 7.06 -15.28
CA VAL A 203 1.13 8.17 -14.74
C VAL A 203 -0.35 7.93 -15.00
N ILE A 204 -0.74 7.59 -16.24
CA ILE A 204 -2.15 7.39 -16.62
C ILE A 204 -2.79 6.29 -15.77
N VAL A 205 -2.16 5.11 -15.68
CA VAL A 205 -2.68 3.98 -14.90
C VAL A 205 -2.78 4.33 -13.42
N MET A 206 -1.72 4.95 -12.86
CA MET A 206 -1.69 5.30 -11.44
C MET A 206 -2.71 6.40 -11.10
N VAL A 207 -2.90 7.39 -11.97
CA VAL A 207 -3.94 8.42 -11.79
C VAL A 207 -5.32 7.80 -11.78
N MET A 208 -5.63 6.90 -12.73
CA MET A 208 -6.91 6.19 -12.78
C MET A 208 -7.18 5.35 -11.53
N HIS A 209 -6.13 4.82 -10.89
CA HIS A 209 -6.28 4.02 -9.68
C HIS A 209 -6.33 4.86 -8.39
N PHE A 210 -5.47 5.89 -8.26
CA PHE A 210 -5.27 6.59 -6.99
C PHE A 210 -6.17 7.81 -6.77
N TYR A 211 -6.79 8.41 -7.84
CA TYR A 211 -7.62 9.59 -7.65
C TYR A 211 -8.75 9.40 -6.62
N PRO A 212 -9.38 8.21 -6.44
CA PRO A 212 -10.44 8.05 -5.46
C PRO A 212 -9.97 8.24 -4.02
N LEU A 213 -8.70 7.90 -3.71
CA LEU A 213 -8.13 8.13 -2.36
C LEU A 213 -8.08 9.63 -2.02
N LEU A 214 -7.66 10.45 -2.99
CA LEU A 214 -7.64 11.90 -2.81
C LEU A 214 -9.05 12.49 -2.81
N TYR A 215 -9.92 11.99 -3.68
CA TYR A 215 -11.33 12.39 -3.75
C TYR A 215 -12.06 12.21 -2.40
N LEU A 216 -11.91 11.06 -1.74
CA LEU A 216 -12.55 10.79 -0.45
C LEU A 216 -12.05 11.75 0.64
N ASN A 217 -10.73 11.97 0.73
CA ASN A 217 -10.15 12.88 1.72
C ASN A 217 -10.56 14.33 1.49
N LEU A 218 -10.61 14.77 0.23
CA LEU A 218 -11.08 16.12 -0.13
C LEU A 218 -12.57 16.28 0.14
N ALA A 219 -13.41 15.31 -0.24
CA ALA A 219 -14.84 15.37 -0.01
C ALA A 219 -15.16 15.46 1.50
N ALA A 220 -14.50 14.67 2.33
CA ALA A 220 -14.62 14.74 3.79
C ALA A 220 -14.18 16.13 4.32
N SER A 221 -13.03 16.62 3.88
CA SER A 221 -12.50 17.93 4.34
C SER A 221 -13.41 19.10 3.91
N ILE A 222 -13.88 19.10 2.67
CA ILE A 222 -14.78 20.14 2.16
C ILE A 222 -16.15 20.07 2.86
N SER A 223 -16.66 18.88 3.16
CA SER A 223 -17.92 18.70 3.90
C SER A 223 -17.88 19.31 5.31
N ASN A 224 -16.70 19.32 5.93
CA ASN A 224 -16.49 19.86 7.28
C ASN A 224 -16.34 21.39 7.34
N ILE A 225 -16.30 22.10 6.20
CA ILE A 225 -16.26 23.57 6.17
C ILE A 225 -17.62 24.13 6.58
N ASP A 226 -17.65 25.03 7.56
CA ASP A 226 -18.88 25.67 8.02
C ASP A 226 -19.58 26.43 6.88
N PRO A 227 -20.87 26.17 6.61
CA PRO A 227 -21.64 26.87 5.61
C PRO A 227 -21.69 28.39 5.79
N SER A 228 -21.71 28.85 7.05
CA SER A 228 -21.75 30.27 7.39
C SER A 228 -20.57 31.04 6.81
N LEU A 229 -19.39 30.43 6.69
CA LEU A 229 -18.21 31.03 6.07
C LEU A 229 -18.41 31.27 4.56
N LEU A 230 -19.13 30.38 3.88
CA LEU A 230 -19.44 30.50 2.47
C LEU A 230 -20.54 31.56 2.23
N GLU A 231 -21.54 31.60 3.12
CA GLU A 231 -22.59 32.63 3.08
C GLU A 231 -22.02 34.00 3.36
N SER A 232 -21.17 34.13 4.38
CA SER A 232 -20.47 35.38 4.69
C SER A 232 -19.60 35.86 3.53
N SER A 233 -18.90 34.93 2.85
CA SER A 233 -18.09 35.28 1.69
C SER A 233 -18.93 35.85 0.54
N ARG A 234 -20.12 35.29 0.32
CA ARG A 234 -21.09 35.80 -0.69
C ARG A 234 -21.65 37.16 -0.27
N SER A 235 -21.99 37.33 1.01
CA SER A 235 -22.48 38.61 1.55
C SER A 235 -21.43 39.71 1.45
N LEU A 236 -20.15 39.39 1.50
CA LEU A 236 -19.02 40.29 1.26
C LEU A 236 -18.76 40.55 -0.24
N GLY A 237 -19.60 40.04 -1.15
CA GLY A 237 -19.47 40.24 -2.58
C GLY A 237 -18.35 39.46 -3.26
N LEU A 238 -17.79 38.42 -2.64
CA LEU A 238 -16.76 37.60 -3.26
C LEU A 238 -17.34 36.78 -4.41
N THR A 239 -16.63 36.78 -5.55
CA THR A 239 -16.99 35.91 -6.67
C THR A 239 -16.79 34.41 -6.29
N PRO A 240 -17.42 33.45 -7.00
CA PRO A 240 -17.25 32.01 -6.73
C PRO A 240 -15.77 31.58 -6.75
N TRP A 241 -14.96 32.13 -7.66
CA TRP A 241 -13.52 31.87 -7.73
C TRP A 241 -12.74 32.44 -6.55
N GLN A 242 -13.13 33.65 -6.09
CA GLN A 242 -12.51 34.26 -4.90
C GLN A 242 -12.87 33.47 -3.63
N THR A 243 -14.14 33.06 -3.50
CA THR A 243 -14.59 32.17 -2.41
C THR A 243 -13.82 30.87 -2.42
N PHE A 244 -13.69 30.25 -3.60
CA PHE A 244 -12.88 29.04 -3.75
C PHE A 244 -11.43 29.26 -3.28
N ARG A 245 -10.73 30.26 -3.84
CA ARG A 245 -9.31 30.49 -3.57
C ARG A 245 -9.02 30.96 -2.14
N ARG A 246 -9.92 31.77 -1.54
CA ARG A 246 -9.69 32.40 -0.24
C ARG A 246 -10.30 31.64 0.94
N VAL A 247 -11.33 30.85 0.72
CA VAL A 247 -12.07 30.14 1.78
C VAL A 247 -11.97 28.62 1.61
N VAL A 248 -12.46 28.07 0.49
CA VAL A 248 -12.58 26.62 0.32
C VAL A 248 -11.21 25.97 0.23
N LEU A 249 -10.32 26.46 -0.63
CA LEU A 249 -9.00 25.88 -0.85
C LEU A 249 -8.16 25.85 0.44
N PRO A 250 -8.01 26.96 1.19
CA PRO A 250 -7.23 26.94 2.43
C PRO A 250 -7.83 26.02 3.51
N LEU A 251 -9.16 26.01 3.65
CA LEU A 251 -9.84 25.17 4.66
C LEU A 251 -9.86 23.70 4.28
N SER A 252 -9.75 23.35 2.99
CA SER A 252 -9.63 21.96 2.52
C SER A 252 -8.18 21.45 2.42
N MET A 253 -7.18 22.32 2.68
CA MET A 253 -5.76 21.92 2.65
C MET A 253 -5.42 20.70 3.50
N PRO A 254 -5.97 20.51 4.71
CA PRO A 254 -5.71 19.30 5.48
C PRO A 254 -6.12 18.01 4.74
N GLY A 255 -7.29 18.03 4.07
CA GLY A 255 -7.73 16.88 3.26
C GLY A 255 -6.88 16.70 1.99
N LEU A 256 -6.48 17.79 1.33
CA LEU A 256 -5.58 17.76 0.17
C LEU A 256 -4.22 17.18 0.54
N ILE A 257 -3.65 17.60 1.66
CA ILE A 257 -2.34 17.10 2.12
C ILE A 257 -2.46 15.64 2.57
N ALA A 258 -3.49 15.27 3.32
CA ALA A 258 -3.70 13.89 3.77
C ALA A 258 -3.91 12.94 2.59
N GLY A 259 -4.85 13.23 1.69
CA GLY A 259 -5.10 12.41 0.51
C GLY A 259 -3.94 12.45 -0.49
N GLY A 260 -3.35 13.63 -0.71
CA GLY A 260 -2.19 13.81 -1.61
C GLY A 260 -0.96 13.03 -1.15
N SER A 261 -0.68 12.96 0.14
CA SER A 261 0.43 12.17 0.65
C SER A 261 0.21 10.66 0.49
N LEU A 262 -1.04 10.17 0.66
CA LEU A 262 -1.35 8.77 0.39
C LEU A 262 -1.13 8.41 -1.08
N VAL A 263 -1.58 9.28 -1.99
CA VAL A 263 -1.37 9.12 -3.44
C VAL A 263 0.12 9.18 -3.77
N PHE A 264 0.84 10.16 -3.22
CA PHE A 264 2.27 10.34 -3.47
C PHE A 264 3.07 9.13 -3.02
N VAL A 265 2.87 8.66 -1.78
CA VAL A 265 3.57 7.48 -1.25
C VAL A 265 3.20 6.24 -2.06
N GLY A 266 1.91 6.05 -2.39
CA GLY A 266 1.44 4.94 -3.22
C GLY A 266 2.13 4.92 -4.58
N ALA A 267 2.16 6.04 -5.29
CA ALA A 267 2.78 6.15 -6.61
C ALA A 267 4.33 6.08 -6.55
N PHE A 268 4.96 6.64 -5.50
CA PHE A 268 6.40 6.62 -5.32
C PHE A 268 6.95 5.20 -5.07
N THR A 269 6.15 4.36 -4.40
CA THR A 269 6.56 3.01 -3.98
C THR A 269 5.90 1.89 -4.78
N ASP A 270 5.06 2.21 -5.76
CA ASP A 270 4.45 1.19 -6.62
C ASP A 270 5.51 0.49 -7.45
N LEU A 271 5.55 -0.83 -7.30
CA LEU A 271 6.45 -1.71 -8.03
C LEU A 271 5.77 -2.29 -9.28
N GLY A 272 4.48 -2.61 -9.18
CA GLY A 272 3.77 -3.40 -10.17
C GLY A 272 3.63 -2.71 -11.51
N THR A 273 3.18 -1.45 -11.52
CA THR A 273 2.97 -0.69 -12.76
C THR A 273 4.25 -0.45 -13.55
N PRO A 274 5.37 0.03 -12.94
CA PRO A 274 6.65 0.13 -13.64
C PRO A 274 7.18 -1.20 -14.18
N LEU A 275 6.94 -2.32 -13.47
CA LEU A 275 7.33 -3.65 -13.95
C LEU A 275 6.62 -4.02 -15.26
N VAL A 276 5.31 -3.79 -15.33
CA VAL A 276 4.49 -4.11 -16.51
C VAL A 276 4.86 -3.24 -17.71
N PHE A 277 5.11 -1.94 -17.49
CA PHE A 277 5.53 -1.03 -18.58
C PHE A 277 7.02 -1.10 -18.90
N GLY A 278 7.81 -1.92 -18.21
CA GLY A 278 9.26 -2.01 -18.42
C GLY A 278 9.99 -0.71 -18.09
N PHE A 279 9.46 0.09 -17.15
CA PHE A 279 10.11 1.32 -16.70
C PHE A 279 11.07 1.04 -15.55
N GLU A 280 12.32 0.72 -15.89
CA GLU A 280 13.34 0.26 -14.92
C GLU A 280 13.92 1.35 -14.03
N ARG A 281 13.73 2.62 -14.40
CA ARG A 281 14.35 3.77 -13.73
C ARG A 281 13.48 4.35 -12.62
N THR A 282 12.85 3.48 -11.79
CA THR A 282 12.13 3.88 -10.57
C THR A 282 12.77 3.25 -9.35
N VAL A 283 12.59 3.88 -8.19
CA VAL A 283 13.13 3.40 -6.91
C VAL A 283 12.64 1.98 -6.60
N ALA A 284 11.33 1.74 -6.75
CA ALA A 284 10.74 0.44 -6.48
C ALA A 284 11.35 -0.67 -7.36
N ARG A 285 11.58 -0.38 -8.65
CA ARG A 285 12.19 -1.31 -9.58
C ARG A 285 13.66 -1.57 -9.26
N GLN A 286 14.41 -0.53 -8.85
CA GLN A 286 15.82 -0.66 -8.45
C GLN A 286 15.95 -1.50 -7.17
N ILE A 287 15.13 -1.25 -6.15
CA ILE A 287 15.13 -2.07 -4.92
C ILE A 287 14.79 -3.53 -5.26
N TYR A 288 13.79 -3.76 -6.11
CA TYR A 288 13.40 -5.11 -6.54
C TYR A 288 14.53 -5.82 -7.30
N ALA A 289 15.22 -5.13 -8.21
CA ALA A 289 16.36 -5.70 -8.94
C ALA A 289 17.50 -6.06 -7.98
N LEU A 290 17.87 -5.13 -7.11
CA LEU A 290 18.93 -5.33 -6.11
C LEU A 290 18.60 -6.42 -5.07
N ALA A 291 17.31 -6.57 -4.72
CA ALA A 291 16.86 -7.63 -3.80
C ALA A 291 16.97 -9.03 -4.42
N ASN A 292 16.87 -9.14 -5.75
CA ASN A 292 17.01 -10.41 -6.48
C ASN A 292 18.46 -10.70 -6.91
N GLU A 293 19.39 -9.74 -6.77
CA GLU A 293 20.80 -9.99 -6.97
C GLU A 293 21.34 -10.87 -5.84
N GLN A 294 22.02 -11.98 -6.18
CA GLN A 294 22.63 -12.88 -5.19
C GLN A 294 23.90 -12.28 -4.53
N THR A 295 24.27 -11.07 -4.88
CA THR A 295 25.43 -10.35 -4.36
C THR A 295 25.03 -9.46 -3.18
N ASN A 296 25.81 -9.44 -2.11
CA ASN A 296 25.67 -8.50 -1.00
C ASN A 296 26.00 -7.07 -1.46
N ASN A 297 25.13 -6.49 -2.28
CA ASN A 297 25.30 -5.15 -2.83
C ASN A 297 24.87 -4.09 -1.80
N PRO A 298 25.78 -3.30 -1.22
CA PRO A 298 25.46 -2.30 -0.20
C PRO A 298 24.57 -1.15 -0.71
N ALA A 299 24.42 -1.01 -2.03
CA ALA A 299 23.52 -0.02 -2.62
C ALA A 299 22.04 -0.31 -2.32
N ALA A 300 21.65 -1.58 -2.14
CA ALA A 300 20.28 -1.96 -1.85
C ALA A 300 19.80 -1.45 -0.48
N PRO A 301 20.44 -1.80 0.66
CA PRO A 301 20.03 -1.27 1.96
C PRO A 301 20.19 0.26 2.05
N ALA A 302 21.20 0.84 1.39
CA ALA A 302 21.39 2.30 1.35
C ALA A 302 20.21 2.99 0.62
N LEU A 303 19.75 2.46 -0.52
CA LEU A 303 18.58 2.99 -1.23
C LEU A 303 17.32 2.85 -0.39
N VAL A 304 17.13 1.70 0.28
CA VAL A 304 16.00 1.46 1.20
C VAL A 304 16.01 2.47 2.36
N ALA A 305 17.19 2.79 2.93
CA ALA A 305 17.32 3.78 4.00
C ALA A 305 16.93 5.19 3.52
N VAL A 306 17.38 5.62 2.34
CA VAL A 306 17.03 6.92 1.74
C VAL A 306 15.54 7.01 1.49
N VAL A 307 14.93 5.97 0.90
CA VAL A 307 13.48 5.90 0.64
C VAL A 307 12.68 5.97 1.93
N THR A 308 13.10 5.22 2.94
CA THR A 308 12.48 5.25 4.27
C THR A 308 12.52 6.66 4.86
N GLY A 309 13.69 7.32 4.79
CA GLY A 309 13.85 8.70 5.24
C GLY A 309 12.92 9.68 4.52
N LEU A 310 12.84 9.60 3.19
CA LEU A 310 11.94 10.44 2.38
C LEU A 310 10.46 10.26 2.76
N VAL A 311 10.01 9.02 2.92
CA VAL A 311 8.61 8.73 3.27
C VAL A 311 8.30 9.15 4.72
N LEU A 312 9.22 8.95 5.66
CA LEU A 312 9.07 9.42 7.04
C LEU A 312 9.00 10.96 7.12
N ILE A 313 9.80 11.68 6.33
CA ILE A 313 9.73 13.15 6.24
C ILE A 313 8.36 13.58 5.72
N LEU A 314 7.87 12.94 4.65
CA LEU A 314 6.56 13.23 4.10
C LEU A 314 5.44 12.95 5.12
N PHE A 315 5.52 11.83 5.83
CA PHE A 315 4.58 11.48 6.89
C PHE A 315 4.60 12.50 8.05
N ALA A 316 5.78 12.96 8.43
CA ALA A 316 5.94 14.01 9.45
C ALA A 316 5.29 15.34 9.00
N ILE A 317 5.48 15.72 7.73
CA ILE A 317 4.86 16.93 7.15
C ILE A 317 3.32 16.80 7.19
N THR A 318 2.77 15.64 6.82
CA THR A 318 1.31 15.43 6.84
C THR A 318 0.74 15.49 8.25
N ARG A 319 1.41 14.87 9.23
CA ARG A 319 1.01 14.93 10.65
C ARG A 319 1.05 16.36 11.19
N TRP A 320 2.11 17.09 10.88
CA TRP A 320 2.25 18.48 11.29
C TRP A 320 1.18 19.40 10.66
N SER A 321 0.88 19.23 9.38
CA SER A 321 -0.19 19.96 8.67
C SER A 321 -1.57 19.65 9.26
N ALA A 322 -1.86 18.37 9.56
CA ALA A 322 -3.10 17.97 10.18
C ALA A 322 -3.27 18.58 11.61
N ALA A 323 -2.18 18.59 12.38
CA ALA A 323 -2.18 19.20 13.73
C ALA A 323 -2.43 20.73 13.70
N ARG A 324 -1.97 21.43 12.64
CA ARG A 324 -2.24 22.87 12.48
C ARG A 324 -3.65 23.15 11.98
N GLY A 325 -4.17 22.33 11.06
CA GLY A 325 -5.55 22.44 10.58
C GLY A 325 -6.59 22.24 11.69
N GLY A 326 -6.33 21.32 12.62
CA GLY A 326 -7.19 21.09 13.79
C GLY A 326 -7.19 22.23 14.83
N ARG A 327 -6.17 23.07 14.87
CA ARG A 327 -6.09 24.24 15.77
C ARG A 327 -6.79 25.49 15.24
N GLY A 328 -7.01 25.58 13.94
CA GLY A 328 -7.71 26.72 13.29
C GLY A 328 -9.24 26.60 13.25
N GLY A 329 -9.76 25.40 13.41
CA GLY A 329 -11.18 25.13 13.60
C GLY A 329 -11.48 25.10 15.10
N GLY A 330 -11.71 26.27 15.70
CA GLY A 330 -12.12 26.38 17.10
C GLY A 330 -13.24 25.40 17.41
N GLY A 331 -13.20 24.79 18.61
CA GLY A 331 -14.12 23.79 19.14
C GLY A 331 -15.60 24.17 18.99
N GLY A 332 -16.06 24.23 17.78
CA GLY A 332 -17.47 24.34 17.44
C GLY A 332 -18.11 23.01 17.75
N VAL A 333 -19.01 23.03 18.71
CA VAL A 333 -20.01 22.02 19.00
C VAL A 333 -20.33 21.25 17.72
N LYS A 334 -20.22 19.91 17.76
CA LYS A 334 -20.76 18.98 16.75
C LYS A 334 -22.29 19.14 16.68
N GLY A 335 -22.75 20.32 16.28
CA GLY A 335 -24.09 20.53 15.81
C GLY A 335 -24.12 20.04 14.37
N GLN A 336 -24.88 19.01 14.10
CA GLN A 336 -25.27 18.57 12.77
C GLN A 336 -26.05 19.71 12.08
N SER A 337 -25.40 20.79 11.67
CA SER A 337 -25.99 21.63 10.65
C SER A 337 -25.82 20.88 9.32
N ARG A 338 -26.83 20.08 8.97
CA ARG A 338 -27.01 19.63 7.61
C ARG A 338 -26.94 20.86 6.73
N VAL A 339 -25.81 21.02 6.05
CA VAL A 339 -25.62 22.03 5.03
C VAL A 339 -26.79 21.90 4.07
N ALA A 340 -27.55 22.97 3.84
CA ALA A 340 -28.45 23.05 2.73
C ALA A 340 -27.59 23.03 1.46
N ALA A 341 -27.32 21.82 0.96
CA ALA A 341 -26.60 21.65 -0.28
C ALA A 341 -27.39 22.36 -1.39
N SER A 342 -26.75 23.26 -2.12
CA SER A 342 -27.43 24.04 -3.15
C SER A 342 -27.81 23.12 -4.31
N ARG A 343 -29.07 23.17 -4.72
CA ARG A 343 -29.51 22.47 -5.95
C ARG A 343 -28.87 23.13 -7.16
N LEU A 344 -28.26 22.35 -8.01
CA LEU A 344 -27.68 22.84 -9.26
C LEU A 344 -28.79 23.19 -10.26
N SER A 345 -28.55 24.21 -11.09
CA SER A 345 -29.38 24.49 -12.26
C SER A 345 -29.33 23.30 -13.23
N PRO A 346 -30.32 23.13 -14.12
CA PRO A 346 -30.34 22.03 -15.08
C PRO A 346 -29.06 21.93 -15.91
N THR A 347 -28.52 23.05 -16.38
CA THR A 347 -27.28 23.12 -17.17
C THR A 347 -26.07 22.68 -16.34
N MET A 348 -25.95 23.18 -15.10
CA MET A 348 -24.86 22.77 -14.20
C MET A 348 -24.98 21.31 -13.76
N THR A 349 -26.22 20.80 -13.64
CA THR A 349 -26.47 19.37 -13.40
C THR A 349 -25.96 18.52 -14.56
N ALA A 350 -26.28 18.91 -15.80
CA ALA A 350 -25.79 18.19 -16.99
C ALA A 350 -24.26 18.20 -17.05
N LEU A 351 -23.61 19.33 -16.77
CA LEU A 351 -22.17 19.46 -16.75
C LEU A 351 -21.54 18.60 -15.62
N ALA A 352 -22.14 18.59 -14.44
CA ALA A 352 -21.69 17.76 -13.33
C ALA A 352 -21.78 16.26 -13.66
N ILE A 353 -22.91 15.82 -14.25
CA ILE A 353 -23.07 14.44 -14.71
C ILE A 353 -22.05 14.11 -15.80
N ALA A 354 -21.86 14.99 -16.79
CA ALA A 354 -20.89 14.78 -17.86
C ALA A 354 -19.47 14.60 -17.31
N LEU A 355 -19.06 15.45 -16.36
CA LEU A 355 -17.76 15.34 -15.69
C LEU A 355 -17.61 13.98 -14.98
N HIS A 356 -18.63 13.56 -14.21
CA HIS A 356 -18.60 12.26 -13.54
C HIS A 356 -18.50 11.12 -14.55
N LEU A 357 -19.29 11.14 -15.63
CA LEU A 357 -19.27 10.10 -16.66
C LEU A 357 -17.93 10.01 -17.38
N VAL A 358 -17.30 11.15 -17.70
CA VAL A 358 -15.95 11.18 -18.32
C VAL A 358 -14.93 10.55 -17.38
N VAL A 359 -14.91 10.93 -16.10
CA VAL A 359 -13.96 10.36 -15.14
C VAL A 359 -14.24 8.87 -14.90
N ILE A 360 -15.50 8.45 -14.79
CA ILE A 360 -15.89 7.05 -14.64
C ILE A 360 -15.45 6.25 -15.89
N ALA A 361 -15.67 6.77 -17.09
CA ALA A 361 -15.26 6.10 -18.33
C ALA A 361 -13.74 5.91 -18.38
N MET A 362 -12.97 6.96 -18.02
CA MET A 362 -11.51 6.84 -17.91
C MET A 362 -11.09 5.81 -16.84
N ALA A 363 -11.74 5.82 -15.69
CA ALA A 363 -11.43 4.95 -14.57
C ALA A 363 -11.76 3.46 -14.84
N ILE A 364 -12.78 3.20 -15.67
CA ILE A 364 -13.18 1.85 -16.08
C ILE A 364 -12.28 1.32 -17.22
N LEU A 365 -11.59 2.17 -17.95
CA LEU A 365 -10.79 1.77 -19.10
C LEU A 365 -9.78 0.65 -18.80
N PRO A 366 -8.99 0.67 -17.70
CA PRO A 366 -8.12 -0.45 -17.35
C PRO A 366 -8.88 -1.76 -17.10
N HIS A 367 -10.05 -1.68 -16.46
CA HIS A 367 -10.91 -2.85 -16.19
C HIS A 367 -11.46 -3.45 -17.48
N PHE A 368 -11.89 -2.59 -18.39
CA PHE A 368 -12.34 -2.99 -19.72
C PHE A 368 -11.22 -3.63 -20.51
N ALA A 369 -10.03 -3.04 -20.49
CA ALA A 369 -8.84 -3.56 -21.16
C ALA A 369 -8.46 -4.97 -20.66
N VAL A 370 -8.45 -5.17 -19.33
CA VAL A 370 -8.20 -6.48 -18.71
C VAL A 370 -9.28 -7.48 -19.11
N THR A 371 -10.54 -7.07 -19.10
CA THR A 371 -11.67 -7.94 -19.47
C THR A 371 -11.57 -8.38 -20.94
N LEU A 372 -11.30 -7.45 -21.84
CA LEU A 372 -11.11 -7.78 -23.25
C LEU A 372 -9.90 -8.71 -23.46
N ASN A 373 -8.79 -8.46 -22.75
CA ASN A 373 -7.60 -9.29 -22.87
C ASN A 373 -7.83 -10.70 -22.29
N ALA A 374 -8.59 -10.80 -21.19
CA ALA A 374 -8.93 -12.07 -20.56
C ALA A 374 -9.87 -12.94 -21.41
N LEU A 375 -10.85 -12.32 -22.07
CA LEU A 375 -11.88 -13.02 -22.83
C LEU A 375 -11.60 -13.09 -24.33
N GLY A 376 -10.69 -12.25 -24.84
CA GLY A 376 -10.39 -12.12 -26.26
C GLY A 376 -9.56 -13.28 -26.80
N GLN A 377 -9.99 -13.83 -27.93
CA GLN A 377 -9.22 -14.78 -28.72
C GLN A 377 -8.86 -14.15 -30.06
N ARG A 378 -7.71 -14.55 -30.64
CA ARG A 378 -7.22 -14.06 -31.93
C ARG A 378 -7.24 -12.52 -32.01
N TRP A 379 -6.68 -11.87 -31.01
CA TRP A 379 -6.55 -10.41 -30.99
C TRP A 379 -5.22 -9.99 -31.60
N PHE A 380 -5.16 -9.92 -32.91
CA PHE A 380 -3.96 -9.54 -33.65
C PHE A 380 -4.31 -8.56 -34.77
N MET A 381 -3.63 -7.41 -34.81
CA MET A 381 -3.86 -6.35 -35.82
C MET A 381 -5.34 -5.91 -35.96
N SER A 382 -6.09 -5.96 -34.87
CA SER A 382 -7.50 -5.54 -34.83
C SER A 382 -7.77 -4.66 -33.60
N VAL A 383 -8.72 -3.73 -33.71
CA VAL A 383 -9.10 -2.83 -32.60
C VAL A 383 -9.72 -3.62 -31.45
N LEU A 384 -10.54 -4.62 -31.76
CA LEU A 384 -11.18 -5.53 -30.80
C LEU A 384 -10.82 -6.97 -31.15
N PRO A 385 -10.90 -7.91 -30.18
CA PRO A 385 -10.69 -9.31 -30.45
C PRO A 385 -11.73 -9.85 -31.42
N GLU A 386 -11.34 -10.78 -32.31
CA GLU A 386 -12.24 -11.38 -33.31
C GLU A 386 -13.34 -12.23 -32.68
N SER A 387 -13.05 -12.85 -31.53
CA SER A 387 -14.02 -13.66 -30.79
C SER A 387 -13.80 -13.55 -29.29
N ILE A 388 -14.87 -13.75 -28.53
CA ILE A 388 -14.88 -13.75 -27.08
C ILE A 388 -15.11 -15.18 -26.59
N SER A 389 -14.27 -15.65 -25.66
CA SER A 389 -14.32 -17.00 -25.11
C SER A 389 -13.83 -17.04 -23.67
N LEU A 390 -14.26 -18.04 -22.91
CA LEU A 390 -13.76 -18.32 -21.56
C LEU A 390 -12.50 -19.20 -21.57
N HIS A 391 -11.91 -19.46 -22.73
CA HIS A 391 -10.76 -20.36 -22.88
C HIS A 391 -9.58 -19.93 -22.01
N ASN A 392 -9.17 -18.65 -22.07
CA ASN A 392 -8.05 -18.14 -21.28
C ASN A 392 -8.35 -18.22 -19.77
N MET A 393 -9.60 -18.06 -19.35
CA MET A 393 -10.00 -18.24 -17.94
C MET A 393 -9.90 -19.70 -17.52
N SER A 394 -10.36 -20.63 -18.36
CA SER A 394 -10.22 -22.07 -18.11
C SER A 394 -8.76 -22.49 -18.07
N GLU A 395 -7.94 -22.02 -19.00
CA GLU A 395 -6.51 -22.29 -19.04
C GLU A 395 -5.79 -21.74 -17.79
N ALA A 396 -6.10 -20.51 -17.38
CA ALA A 396 -5.55 -19.91 -16.17
C ALA A 396 -5.94 -20.73 -14.91
N LEU A 397 -7.19 -21.19 -14.82
CA LEU A 397 -7.65 -22.03 -13.70
C LEU A 397 -7.06 -23.45 -13.70
N ASN A 398 -6.61 -23.95 -14.83
CA ASN A 398 -5.88 -25.22 -14.93
C ASN A 398 -4.38 -25.07 -14.66
N SER A 399 -3.86 -23.84 -14.61
CA SER A 399 -2.47 -23.58 -14.26
C SER A 399 -2.22 -23.84 -12.78
N GLN A 400 -1.26 -24.72 -12.46
CA GLN A 400 -0.88 -25.01 -11.09
C GLN A 400 -0.45 -23.74 -10.33
N VAL A 401 0.28 -22.83 -10.99
CA VAL A 401 0.72 -21.56 -10.40
C VAL A 401 -0.48 -20.67 -10.04
N ALA A 402 -1.51 -20.60 -10.89
CA ALA A 402 -2.70 -19.81 -10.62
C ALA A 402 -3.53 -20.37 -9.45
N VAL A 403 -3.78 -21.69 -9.45
CA VAL A 403 -4.55 -22.36 -8.38
C VAL A 403 -3.85 -22.23 -7.04
N MET A 404 -2.53 -22.47 -7.00
CA MET A 404 -1.73 -22.27 -5.77
C MET A 404 -1.74 -20.80 -5.34
N GLY A 405 -1.59 -19.87 -6.28
CA GLY A 405 -1.62 -18.43 -5.99
C GLY A 405 -2.94 -17.97 -5.39
N MET A 406 -4.08 -18.43 -5.92
CA MET A 406 -5.40 -18.15 -5.36
C MET A 406 -5.55 -18.73 -3.94
N ARG A 407 -5.19 -20.00 -3.75
CA ARG A 407 -5.22 -20.65 -2.43
C ARG A 407 -4.36 -19.92 -1.42
N ASN A 408 -3.12 -19.63 -1.77
CA ASN A 408 -2.15 -19.00 -0.88
C ASN A 408 -2.62 -17.58 -0.50
N SER A 409 -3.07 -16.76 -1.48
CA SER A 409 -3.60 -15.45 -1.16
C SER A 409 -4.80 -15.51 -0.23
N LEU A 410 -5.72 -16.45 -0.45
CA LEU A 410 -6.87 -16.63 0.44
C LEU A 410 -6.42 -16.98 1.87
N VAL A 411 -5.52 -17.95 2.01
CA VAL A 411 -5.00 -18.39 3.32
C VAL A 411 -4.23 -17.25 4.00
N TYR A 412 -3.29 -16.59 3.30
CA TYR A 412 -2.47 -15.52 3.88
C TYR A 412 -3.33 -14.32 4.27
N SER A 413 -4.30 -13.93 3.44
CA SER A 413 -5.18 -12.80 3.73
C SER A 413 -6.16 -13.11 4.88
N LEU A 414 -6.70 -14.33 4.97
CA LEU A 414 -7.56 -14.72 6.08
C LEU A 414 -6.79 -14.77 7.40
N LEU A 415 -5.59 -15.38 7.41
CA LEU A 415 -4.79 -15.50 8.62
C LEU A 415 -4.27 -14.12 9.08
N SER A 416 -3.79 -13.27 8.15
CA SER A 416 -3.39 -11.91 8.51
C SER A 416 -4.56 -11.09 9.04
N THR A 417 -5.75 -11.20 8.43
CA THR A 417 -6.96 -10.52 8.91
C THR A 417 -7.39 -11.01 10.28
N ALA A 418 -7.28 -12.31 10.56
CA ALA A 418 -7.59 -12.84 11.89
C ALA A 418 -6.65 -12.25 12.96
N VAL A 419 -5.35 -12.16 12.66
CA VAL A 419 -4.37 -11.47 13.52
C VAL A 419 -4.76 -9.99 13.71
N ASP A 420 -5.11 -9.30 12.62
CA ASP A 420 -5.49 -7.90 12.64
C ASP A 420 -6.75 -7.64 13.46
N VAL A 421 -7.76 -8.53 13.38
CA VAL A 421 -8.99 -8.39 14.17
C VAL A 421 -8.70 -8.54 15.66
N VAL A 422 -7.90 -9.53 16.04
CA VAL A 422 -7.55 -9.77 17.45
C VAL A 422 -6.71 -8.60 18.00
N LEU A 423 -5.62 -8.24 17.34
CA LEU A 423 -4.74 -7.16 17.76
C LEU A 423 -5.44 -5.79 17.65
N GLY A 424 -6.22 -5.58 16.58
CA GLY A 424 -6.93 -4.34 16.32
C GLY A 424 -7.98 -4.03 17.39
N LEU A 425 -8.72 -5.06 17.83
CA LEU A 425 -9.67 -4.91 18.95
C LEU A 425 -8.95 -4.60 20.26
N ALA A 426 -7.84 -5.30 20.53
CA ALA A 426 -7.02 -5.04 21.73
C ALA A 426 -6.42 -3.62 21.72
N CYS A 427 -5.87 -3.18 20.58
CA CYS A 427 -5.38 -1.81 20.41
C CYS A 427 -6.48 -0.78 20.61
N ALA A 428 -7.63 -0.96 19.97
CA ALA A 428 -8.76 -0.04 20.07
C ALA A 428 -9.27 0.07 21.50
N TRP A 429 -9.34 -1.06 22.22
CA TRP A 429 -9.69 -1.05 23.65
C TRP A 429 -8.67 -0.27 24.48
N ALA A 430 -7.36 -0.50 24.27
CA ALA A 430 -6.31 0.23 24.99
C ALA A 430 -6.33 1.73 24.68
N ILE A 431 -6.64 2.14 23.46
CA ILE A 431 -6.73 3.55 23.05
C ILE A 431 -7.93 4.23 23.72
N VAL A 432 -9.14 3.63 23.62
CA VAL A 432 -10.39 4.28 24.01
C VAL A 432 -10.71 4.09 25.49
N ARG A 433 -10.45 2.91 26.07
CA ARG A 433 -10.80 2.55 27.45
C ARG A 433 -9.63 2.64 28.41
N GLY A 434 -8.40 2.24 27.95
CA GLY A 434 -7.20 2.31 28.79
C GLY A 434 -6.74 3.74 29.08
N GLY A 435 -6.86 4.62 28.10
CA GLY A 435 -6.53 6.05 28.21
C GLY A 435 -5.07 6.34 28.59
N GLY A 436 -4.78 7.62 28.92
CA GLY A 436 -3.48 8.07 29.40
C GLY A 436 -2.32 7.91 28.42
N TRP A 437 -1.12 7.65 28.95
CA TRP A 437 0.12 7.51 28.16
C TRP A 437 0.10 6.26 27.27
N TRP A 438 -0.29 5.12 27.82
CA TRP A 438 -0.28 3.84 27.11
C TRP A 438 -1.22 3.83 25.90
N GLY A 439 -2.42 4.39 26.04
CA GLY A 439 -3.34 4.52 24.90
C GLY A 439 -2.75 5.37 23.76
N ARG A 440 -2.04 6.46 24.09
CA ARG A 440 -1.35 7.28 23.07
C ARG A 440 -0.20 6.56 22.39
N VAL A 441 0.56 5.75 23.15
CA VAL A 441 1.64 4.93 22.58
C VAL A 441 1.08 3.90 21.61
N VAL A 442 0.03 3.15 22.01
CA VAL A 442 -0.63 2.17 21.12
C VAL A 442 -1.22 2.85 19.89
N ASP A 443 -1.84 4.02 20.04
CA ASP A 443 -2.36 4.80 18.91
C ASP A 443 -1.24 5.18 17.91
N GLY A 444 -0.12 5.67 18.41
CA GLY A 444 1.04 6.00 17.60
C GLY A 444 1.64 4.77 16.88
N LEU A 445 1.85 3.68 17.62
CA LEU A 445 2.38 2.42 17.08
C LEU A 445 1.45 1.82 16.03
N SER A 446 0.13 1.83 16.28
CA SER A 446 -0.84 1.28 15.33
C SER A 446 -0.89 2.00 14.00
N LEU A 447 -0.46 3.26 13.93
CA LEU A 447 -0.38 4.05 12.70
C LEU A 447 0.99 4.01 12.03
N ALA A 448 2.04 3.60 12.75
CA ALA A 448 3.41 3.58 12.24
C ALA A 448 3.56 2.81 10.91
N PRO A 449 2.89 1.66 10.70
CA PRO A 449 3.01 0.92 9.43
C PRO A 449 2.55 1.70 8.20
N LEU A 450 1.64 2.67 8.35
CA LEU A 450 1.21 3.51 7.22
C LEU A 450 2.32 4.42 6.69
N ALA A 451 3.33 4.69 7.54
CA ALA A 451 4.51 5.48 7.17
C ALA A 451 5.62 4.64 6.53
N VAL A 452 5.46 3.30 6.47
CA VAL A 452 6.49 2.41 5.95
C VAL A 452 6.03 1.79 4.64
N PRO A 453 6.73 2.04 3.51
CA PRO A 453 6.43 1.37 2.25
C PRO A 453 6.56 -0.15 2.35
N GLY A 454 5.63 -0.90 1.73
CA GLY A 454 5.70 -2.35 1.73
C GLY A 454 6.99 -2.91 1.16
N LEU A 455 7.44 -2.31 0.07
CA LEU A 455 8.71 -2.65 -0.57
C LEU A 455 9.91 -2.58 0.40
N VAL A 456 9.96 -1.53 1.25
CA VAL A 456 10.99 -1.33 2.27
C VAL A 456 10.91 -2.41 3.35
N LEU A 457 9.69 -2.68 3.80
CA LEU A 457 9.44 -3.70 4.81
C LEU A 457 9.81 -5.09 4.30
N ALA A 458 9.38 -5.44 3.09
CA ALA A 458 9.69 -6.72 2.45
C ALA A 458 11.21 -6.93 2.30
N PHE A 459 11.94 -5.89 1.86
CA PHE A 459 13.39 -5.93 1.81
C PHE A 459 14.01 -6.18 3.19
N GLY A 460 13.48 -5.50 4.22
CA GLY A 460 13.89 -5.71 5.61
C GLY A 460 13.69 -7.15 6.10
N TYR A 461 12.56 -7.76 5.72
CA TYR A 461 12.30 -9.18 6.03
C TYR A 461 13.32 -10.11 5.38
N VAL A 462 13.64 -9.88 4.10
CA VAL A 462 14.64 -10.70 3.40
C VAL A 462 15.98 -10.67 4.13
N GLY A 463 16.45 -9.47 4.50
CA GLY A 463 17.73 -9.31 5.20
C GLY A 463 17.70 -9.83 6.65
N ALA A 464 16.73 -9.38 7.44
CA ALA A 464 16.65 -9.69 8.86
C ALA A 464 16.45 -11.18 9.16
N TYR A 465 15.65 -11.88 8.33
CA TYR A 465 15.29 -13.26 8.56
C TYR A 465 16.09 -14.24 7.71
N ALA A 466 16.85 -13.81 6.70
CA ALA A 466 17.77 -14.69 5.96
C ALA A 466 18.81 -15.35 6.87
N SER A 467 19.28 -14.66 7.89
CA SER A 467 20.18 -15.19 8.90
C SER A 467 19.54 -16.29 9.78
N ILE A 468 18.24 -16.23 9.99
CA ILE A 468 17.48 -17.23 10.78
C ILE A 468 17.31 -18.53 10.00
N TYR A 469 17.19 -18.45 8.66
CA TYR A 469 17.13 -19.65 7.81
C TYR A 469 18.41 -20.48 7.81
N GLY A 470 19.58 -19.89 8.15
CA GLY A 470 20.87 -20.57 8.22
C GLY A 470 21.17 -21.26 9.55
N HIS A 471 20.42 -20.99 10.62
CA HIS A 471 20.68 -21.56 11.95
C HIS A 471 19.73 -22.71 12.30
N THR A 472 20.32 -23.91 12.42
CA THR A 472 19.66 -25.22 12.56
C THR A 472 18.92 -25.48 13.88
N TRP A 473 18.92 -24.59 14.86
CA TRP A 473 18.25 -24.82 16.15
C TRP A 473 16.76 -24.39 16.17
N TRP A 474 16.31 -23.57 15.22
CA TRP A 474 14.91 -23.33 14.95
C TRP A 474 14.43 -24.24 13.82
N LYS A 475 14.22 -25.53 14.11
CA LYS A 475 13.57 -26.49 13.19
C LYS A 475 12.10 -26.21 12.92
N PHE A 476 11.60 -25.04 13.30
CA PHE A 476 10.35 -24.56 12.74
C PHE A 476 10.67 -24.07 11.32
N GLU A 477 10.28 -24.85 10.34
CA GLU A 477 10.09 -24.40 8.97
C GLU A 477 8.98 -23.32 8.97
N ILE A 478 9.30 -22.13 9.52
CA ILE A 478 8.49 -20.95 9.32
C ILE A 478 8.66 -20.64 7.83
N GLY A 479 7.76 -21.19 7.01
CA GLY A 479 7.79 -21.02 5.58
C GLY A 479 7.64 -19.55 5.22
N VAL A 480 8.04 -19.16 4.01
CA VAL A 480 7.85 -17.81 3.43
C VAL A 480 6.42 -17.28 3.66
N GLY A 481 5.43 -18.19 3.68
CA GLY A 481 4.04 -17.85 3.97
C GLY A 481 3.82 -17.14 5.31
N ALA A 482 4.57 -17.50 6.36
CA ALA A 482 4.44 -16.85 7.67
C ALA A 482 4.95 -15.40 7.63
N PHE A 483 6.02 -15.10 6.88
CA PHE A 483 6.50 -13.73 6.71
C PHE A 483 5.53 -12.90 5.88
N LEU A 484 4.89 -13.49 4.86
CA LEU A 484 3.83 -12.83 4.10
C LEU A 484 2.64 -12.51 5.00
N ILE A 485 2.18 -13.45 5.82
CA ILE A 485 1.09 -13.24 6.79
C ILE A 485 1.44 -12.12 7.76
N MET A 486 2.67 -12.11 8.31
CA MET A 486 3.13 -11.11 9.26
C MET A 486 3.26 -9.72 8.60
N SER A 487 3.79 -9.65 7.37
CA SER A 487 3.90 -8.40 6.60
C SER A 487 2.52 -7.84 6.27
N TYR A 488 1.60 -8.69 5.83
CA TYR A 488 0.21 -8.28 5.55
C TYR A 488 -0.47 -7.78 6.81
N ALA A 489 -0.37 -8.52 7.92
CA ALA A 489 -0.98 -8.15 9.18
C ALA A 489 -0.47 -6.79 9.69
N VAL A 490 0.85 -6.59 9.81
CA VAL A 490 1.38 -5.34 10.35
C VAL A 490 0.94 -4.12 9.54
N ARG A 491 0.84 -4.26 8.22
CA ARG A 491 0.46 -3.16 7.32
C ARG A 491 -1.05 -2.90 7.25
N ARG A 492 -1.89 -3.90 7.54
CA ARG A 492 -3.36 -3.78 7.49
C ARG A 492 -3.98 -3.54 8.86
N LEU A 493 -3.24 -3.81 9.94
CA LEU A 493 -3.67 -3.55 11.32
C LEU A 493 -4.28 -2.15 11.52
N PRO A 494 -3.71 -1.04 10.98
CA PRO A 494 -4.27 0.30 11.16
C PRO A 494 -5.74 0.43 10.74
N TYR A 495 -6.17 -0.27 9.70
CA TYR A 495 -7.56 -0.22 9.20
C TYR A 495 -8.53 -0.82 10.22
N VAL A 496 -8.18 -1.97 10.79
CA VAL A 496 -8.99 -2.63 11.82
C VAL A 496 -9.00 -1.82 13.10
N VAL A 497 -7.84 -1.31 13.54
CA VAL A 497 -7.74 -0.46 14.74
C VAL A 497 -8.66 0.75 14.60
N ARG A 498 -8.61 1.48 13.49
CA ARG A 498 -9.45 2.68 13.28
C ARG A 498 -10.94 2.37 13.23
N ALA A 499 -11.33 1.28 12.59
CA ALA A 499 -12.72 0.84 12.56
C ALA A 499 -13.22 0.48 13.98
N CYS A 500 -12.43 -0.27 14.74
CA CYS A 500 -12.77 -0.65 16.12
C CYS A 500 -12.78 0.56 17.07
N VAL A 501 -11.83 1.51 16.95
CA VAL A 501 -11.80 2.77 17.72
C VAL A 501 -13.08 3.55 17.47
N ALA A 502 -13.46 3.75 16.20
CA ALA A 502 -14.70 4.46 15.86
C ALA A 502 -15.95 3.79 16.45
N GLY A 503 -16.00 2.45 16.47
CA GLY A 503 -17.07 1.70 17.12
C GLY A 503 -17.11 1.89 18.64
N LEU A 504 -15.95 1.80 19.30
CA LEU A 504 -15.85 1.97 20.75
C LEU A 504 -16.13 3.41 21.22
N GLU A 505 -15.75 4.43 20.45
CA GLU A 505 -16.04 5.83 20.76
C GLU A 505 -17.56 6.13 20.70
N GLN A 506 -18.29 5.43 19.83
CA GLN A 506 -19.74 5.54 19.73
C GLN A 506 -20.50 4.74 20.80
N THR A 507 -19.82 3.82 21.48
CA THR A 507 -20.42 2.93 22.50
C THR A 507 -20.26 3.55 23.89
N PRO A 508 -21.37 3.87 24.61
CA PRO A 508 -21.31 4.44 25.95
C PRO A 508 -20.65 3.48 26.96
N ARG A 509 -19.72 4.01 27.75
CA ARG A 509 -18.96 3.21 28.74
C ARG A 509 -19.85 2.66 29.88
N ASN A 510 -20.94 3.32 30.20
CA ASN A 510 -21.89 2.90 31.23
C ASN A 510 -22.51 1.51 30.98
N LEU A 511 -22.61 1.06 29.71
CA LEU A 511 -23.07 -0.30 29.39
C LEU A 511 -22.09 -1.38 29.85
N GLU A 512 -20.78 -1.12 29.69
CA GLU A 512 -19.73 -2.00 30.20
C GLU A 512 -19.68 -1.99 31.71
N GLU A 513 -19.82 -0.81 32.34
CA GLU A 513 -19.85 -0.62 33.80
C GLU A 513 -21.06 -1.31 34.43
N ALA A 514 -22.24 -1.23 33.82
CA ALA A 514 -23.44 -1.94 34.26
C ALA A 514 -23.25 -3.47 34.23
N ALA A 515 -22.64 -4.01 33.18
CA ALA A 515 -22.35 -5.45 33.07
C ALA A 515 -21.37 -5.90 34.18
N LEU A 516 -20.33 -5.10 34.44
CA LEU A 516 -19.39 -5.36 35.53
C LEU A 516 -20.08 -5.28 36.90
N GLY A 517 -21.00 -4.31 37.09
CA GLY A 517 -21.82 -4.17 38.28
C GLY A 517 -22.74 -5.37 38.54
N LEU A 518 -23.21 -6.02 37.50
CA LEU A 518 -23.98 -7.28 37.54
C LEU A 518 -23.11 -8.53 37.76
N GLY A 519 -21.77 -8.36 37.99
CA GLY A 519 -20.86 -9.46 38.31
C GLY A 519 -20.25 -10.16 37.07
N PHE A 520 -20.42 -9.63 35.86
CA PHE A 520 -19.75 -10.20 34.70
C PHE A 520 -18.23 -9.95 34.79
N PRO A 521 -17.38 -10.97 34.59
CA PRO A 521 -15.95 -10.74 34.46
C PRO A 521 -15.64 -9.94 33.18
N PRO A 522 -14.54 -9.17 33.12
CA PRO A 522 -14.22 -8.27 32.00
C PRO A 522 -14.22 -8.95 30.63
N PHE A 523 -13.68 -10.16 30.53
CA PHE A 523 -13.68 -10.91 29.28
C PHE A 523 -15.09 -11.21 28.79
N LYS A 524 -16.00 -11.63 29.69
CA LYS A 524 -17.41 -11.84 29.34
C LYS A 524 -18.13 -10.53 29.02
N THR A 525 -17.78 -9.42 29.65
CA THR A 525 -18.30 -8.09 29.31
C THR A 525 -17.90 -7.71 27.88
N ILE A 526 -16.64 -7.88 27.51
CA ILE A 526 -16.19 -7.65 26.14
C ILE A 526 -16.96 -8.55 25.17
N GLN A 527 -17.05 -9.84 25.46
CA GLN A 527 -17.65 -10.82 24.53
C GLN A 527 -19.18 -10.63 24.38
N ARG A 528 -19.91 -10.29 25.47
CA ARG A 528 -21.38 -10.26 25.46
C ARG A 528 -21.96 -8.85 25.32
N VAL A 529 -21.20 -7.81 25.59
CA VAL A 529 -21.67 -6.41 25.52
C VAL A 529 -20.90 -5.63 24.47
N THR A 530 -19.59 -5.48 24.65
CA THR A 530 -18.78 -4.60 23.78
C THR A 530 -18.72 -5.11 22.36
N LEU A 531 -18.31 -6.37 22.15
CA LEU A 531 -18.12 -6.96 20.82
C LEU A 531 -19.40 -6.97 19.97
N PRO A 532 -20.58 -7.37 20.47
CA PRO A 532 -21.83 -7.29 19.70
C PRO A 532 -22.19 -5.87 19.27
N LEU A 533 -21.93 -4.86 20.14
CA LEU A 533 -22.25 -3.47 19.84
C LEU A 533 -21.35 -2.88 18.73
N ILE A 534 -20.09 -3.28 18.67
CA ILE A 534 -19.14 -2.80 17.67
C ILE A 534 -18.91 -3.80 16.52
N TRP A 535 -19.71 -4.90 16.49
CA TRP A 535 -19.50 -5.99 15.52
C TRP A 535 -19.45 -5.53 14.08
N ALA A 536 -20.32 -4.60 13.69
CA ALA A 536 -20.32 -4.02 12.35
C ALA A 536 -19.00 -3.32 12.01
N ASN A 537 -18.40 -2.62 12.97
CA ASN A 537 -17.11 -1.94 12.79
C ASN A 537 -15.96 -2.95 12.69
N VAL A 538 -15.98 -4.01 13.51
CA VAL A 538 -14.97 -5.09 13.47
C VAL A 538 -14.98 -5.79 12.11
N VAL A 539 -16.19 -6.18 11.65
CA VAL A 539 -16.34 -6.84 10.35
C VAL A 539 -15.91 -5.90 9.22
N ALA A 540 -16.28 -4.63 9.27
CA ALA A 540 -15.89 -3.64 8.27
C ALA A 540 -14.37 -3.47 8.19
N GLY A 541 -13.71 -3.30 9.34
CA GLY A 541 -12.25 -3.23 9.42
C GLY A 541 -11.58 -4.50 8.89
N GLY A 542 -12.12 -5.67 9.27
CA GLY A 542 -11.63 -6.97 8.80
C GLY A 542 -11.75 -7.15 7.29
N ILE A 543 -12.87 -6.74 6.70
CA ILE A 543 -13.07 -6.82 5.23
C ILE A 543 -12.09 -5.90 4.49
N LEU A 544 -11.84 -4.69 5.01
CA LEU A 544 -10.85 -3.80 4.42
C LEU A 544 -9.45 -4.41 4.52
N ALA A 545 -9.06 -4.94 5.68
CA ALA A 545 -7.78 -5.61 5.86
C ALA A 545 -7.62 -6.79 4.91
N PHE A 546 -8.63 -7.67 4.81
CA PHE A 546 -8.66 -8.80 3.90
C PHE A 546 -8.51 -8.37 2.44
N SER A 547 -9.30 -7.40 1.99
CA SER A 547 -9.29 -6.95 0.60
C SER A 547 -7.93 -6.36 0.21
N PHE A 548 -7.35 -5.52 1.07
CA PHE A 548 -6.02 -4.96 0.81
C PHE A 548 -4.90 -6.00 0.93
N ALA A 549 -5.05 -7.04 1.75
CA ALA A 549 -4.10 -8.15 1.81
C ALA A 549 -4.14 -8.98 0.53
N MET A 550 -5.33 -9.29 0.00
CA MET A 550 -5.51 -10.00 -1.27
C MET A 550 -4.87 -9.28 -2.47
N LEU A 551 -4.84 -7.94 -2.43
CA LEU A 551 -4.32 -7.07 -3.49
C LEU A 551 -2.84 -6.69 -3.29
N GLU A 552 -2.16 -7.23 -2.27
CA GLU A 552 -0.78 -6.85 -1.98
C GLU A 552 0.18 -7.34 -3.07
N VAL A 553 0.95 -6.39 -3.61
CA VAL A 553 1.86 -6.63 -4.75
C VAL A 553 3.31 -6.61 -4.31
N SER A 554 3.75 -5.52 -3.65
CA SER A 554 5.16 -5.26 -3.38
C SER A 554 5.80 -6.32 -2.48
N ASP A 555 5.13 -6.67 -1.38
CA ASP A 555 5.60 -7.69 -0.44
C ASP A 555 5.59 -9.07 -1.10
N SER A 556 4.52 -9.35 -1.87
CA SER A 556 4.35 -10.60 -2.61
C SER A 556 5.44 -10.83 -3.63
N LEU A 557 5.81 -9.80 -4.39
CA LEU A 557 6.83 -9.90 -5.45
C LEU A 557 8.23 -10.13 -4.89
N ILE A 558 8.55 -9.56 -3.72
CA ILE A 558 9.88 -9.67 -3.09
C ILE A 558 9.99 -10.95 -2.25
N LEU A 559 9.02 -11.20 -1.35
CA LEU A 559 9.13 -12.29 -0.38
C LEU A 559 8.86 -13.67 -0.99
N ALA A 560 7.90 -13.77 -1.91
CA ALA A 560 7.54 -15.05 -2.51
C ALA A 560 8.54 -15.44 -3.62
N THR A 561 9.58 -16.17 -3.26
CA THR A 561 10.64 -16.62 -4.18
C THR A 561 10.38 -17.99 -4.79
N ARG A 562 9.66 -18.87 -4.09
CA ARG A 562 9.37 -20.24 -4.54
C ARG A 562 7.94 -20.33 -5.11
N PRO A 563 7.70 -21.04 -6.22
CA PRO A 563 6.37 -21.15 -6.83
C PRO A 563 5.27 -21.63 -5.87
N GLN A 564 5.60 -22.52 -4.95
CA GLN A 564 4.68 -23.05 -3.94
C GLN A 564 4.16 -21.98 -2.96
N ASP A 565 4.91 -20.90 -2.76
CA ASP A 565 4.59 -19.81 -1.82
C ASP A 565 3.95 -18.60 -2.52
N PHE A 566 3.80 -18.63 -3.85
CA PHE A 566 3.28 -17.49 -4.61
C PHE A 566 1.87 -17.14 -4.18
N PRO A 567 1.63 -15.89 -3.75
CA PRO A 567 0.28 -15.35 -3.68
C PRO A 567 -0.22 -14.98 -5.09
N LEU A 568 -1.51 -14.67 -5.19
CA LEU A 568 -2.23 -14.38 -6.42
C LEU A 568 -1.54 -13.30 -7.30
N THR A 569 -1.11 -12.21 -6.68
CA THR A 569 -0.46 -11.09 -7.37
C THR A 569 0.89 -11.49 -7.97
N LYS A 570 1.67 -12.34 -7.28
CA LYS A 570 2.90 -12.91 -7.80
C LYS A 570 2.62 -13.94 -8.91
N ALA A 571 1.56 -14.74 -8.76
CA ALA A 571 1.12 -15.69 -9.80
C ALA A 571 0.70 -14.96 -11.09
N ILE A 572 -0.05 -13.85 -10.98
CA ILE A 572 -0.39 -12.99 -12.13
C ILE A 572 0.88 -12.49 -12.82
N TYR A 573 1.85 -11.98 -12.04
CA TYR A 573 3.11 -11.49 -12.58
C TYR A 573 3.93 -12.60 -13.25
N GLN A 574 3.94 -13.80 -12.67
CA GLN A 574 4.64 -14.97 -13.25
C GLN A 574 4.00 -15.39 -14.57
N LEU A 575 2.66 -15.46 -14.63
CA LEU A 575 1.95 -15.77 -15.87
C LEU A 575 2.18 -14.70 -16.94
N PHE A 576 2.21 -13.42 -16.55
CA PHE A 576 2.51 -12.32 -17.47
C PHE A 576 3.86 -12.49 -18.19
N GLY A 577 4.85 -13.07 -17.52
CA GLY A 577 6.16 -13.38 -18.11
C GLY A 577 6.20 -14.57 -19.08
N ASN A 578 5.10 -15.33 -19.22
CA ASN A 578 5.07 -16.49 -20.11
C ASN A 578 5.07 -16.06 -21.59
N PRO A 579 5.89 -16.69 -22.44
CA PRO A 579 5.88 -16.40 -23.88
C PRO A 579 4.55 -16.87 -24.51
N GLY A 580 4.05 -16.08 -25.46
CA GLY A 580 2.83 -16.38 -26.23
C GLY A 580 1.57 -15.75 -25.64
N ASN A 581 0.85 -16.45 -24.74
CA ASN A 581 -0.44 -16.01 -24.20
C ASN A 581 -0.36 -15.47 -22.76
N GLY A 582 0.84 -15.13 -22.27
CA GLY A 582 1.03 -14.69 -20.87
C GLY A 582 0.20 -13.48 -20.48
N ASP A 583 0.08 -12.48 -21.35
CA ASP A 583 -0.76 -11.29 -21.11
C ASP A 583 -2.24 -11.68 -20.91
N GLN A 584 -2.74 -12.65 -21.66
CA GLN A 584 -4.12 -13.14 -21.63
C GLN A 584 -4.40 -13.94 -20.34
N LEU A 585 -3.48 -14.85 -19.99
CA LEU A 585 -3.59 -15.67 -18.77
C LEU A 585 -3.49 -14.79 -17.50
N ALA A 586 -2.56 -13.84 -17.49
CA ALA A 586 -2.43 -12.89 -16.39
C ALA A 586 -3.68 -12.01 -16.24
N SER A 587 -4.23 -11.53 -17.35
CA SER A 587 -5.49 -10.77 -17.37
C SER A 587 -6.68 -11.62 -16.93
N ALA A 588 -6.74 -12.90 -17.35
CA ALA A 588 -7.79 -13.84 -16.96
C ALA A 588 -7.76 -14.07 -15.43
N LEU A 589 -6.58 -14.33 -14.86
CA LEU A 589 -6.42 -14.49 -13.43
C LEU A 589 -6.71 -13.18 -12.66
N GLY A 590 -6.31 -12.03 -13.22
CA GLY A 590 -6.62 -10.70 -12.70
C GLY A 590 -8.14 -10.41 -12.71
N LEU A 591 -8.85 -10.80 -13.76
CA LEU A 591 -10.31 -10.67 -13.85
C LEU A 591 -11.03 -11.57 -12.84
N ILE A 592 -10.58 -12.81 -12.65
CA ILE A 592 -11.10 -13.71 -11.61
C ILE A 592 -10.94 -13.07 -10.22
N ALA A 593 -9.75 -12.52 -9.94
CA ALA A 593 -9.49 -11.81 -8.69
C ALA A 593 -10.41 -10.60 -8.49
N LEU A 594 -10.59 -9.79 -9.55
CA LEU A 594 -11.48 -8.63 -9.54
C LEU A 594 -12.92 -9.03 -9.21
N VAL A 595 -13.45 -10.05 -9.88
CA VAL A 595 -14.82 -10.54 -9.65
C VAL A 595 -14.96 -11.07 -8.23
N PHE A 596 -14.02 -11.90 -7.77
CA PHE A 596 -14.02 -12.45 -6.42
C PHE A 596 -14.04 -11.34 -5.35
N LEU A 597 -13.17 -10.34 -5.47
CA LEU A 597 -13.11 -9.23 -4.52
C LEU A 597 -14.35 -8.35 -4.59
N SER A 598 -14.86 -8.05 -5.79
CA SER A 598 -16.08 -7.27 -5.97
C SER A 598 -17.28 -7.95 -5.30
N VAL A 599 -17.45 -9.25 -5.53
CA VAL A 599 -18.52 -10.05 -4.90
C VAL A 599 -18.35 -10.09 -3.39
N SER A 600 -17.12 -10.30 -2.89
CA SER A 600 -16.82 -10.32 -1.46
C SER A 600 -17.16 -8.98 -0.78
N LEU A 601 -16.76 -7.86 -1.40
CA LEU A 601 -17.06 -6.51 -0.90
C LEU A 601 -18.55 -6.19 -0.94
N LEU A 602 -19.25 -6.55 -2.01
CA LEU A 602 -20.69 -6.34 -2.14
C LEU A 602 -21.48 -7.20 -1.14
N ALA A 603 -21.11 -8.48 -0.97
CA ALA A 603 -21.70 -9.38 0.01
C ALA A 603 -21.52 -8.84 1.44
N ALA A 604 -20.32 -8.38 1.75
CA ALA A 604 -20.01 -7.73 3.01
C ALA A 604 -20.83 -6.44 3.22
N GLY A 605 -20.95 -5.61 2.19
CA GLY A 605 -21.79 -4.41 2.20
C GLY A 605 -23.27 -4.71 2.44
N ALA A 606 -23.80 -5.72 1.79
CA ALA A 606 -25.17 -6.18 1.99
C ALA A 606 -25.41 -6.71 3.41
N PHE A 607 -24.42 -7.43 3.97
CA PHE A 607 -24.48 -7.99 5.32
C PHE A 607 -24.44 -6.92 6.42
N LEU A 608 -23.66 -5.86 6.23
CA LEU A 608 -23.51 -4.75 7.18
C LEU A 608 -24.64 -3.72 7.10
N GLY A 609 -25.49 -3.77 6.09
CA GLY A 609 -26.61 -2.87 5.89
C GLY A 609 -26.21 -1.43 5.53
N ARG A 610 -27.15 -0.47 5.65
CA ARG A 610 -27.01 0.95 5.25
C ARG A 610 -25.82 1.73 5.82
N LYS A 611 -25.09 1.21 6.79
CA LYS A 611 -23.95 1.88 7.45
C LYS A 611 -22.69 2.00 6.60
N TRP A 612 -22.60 1.33 5.45
CA TRP A 612 -21.44 1.40 4.57
C TRP A 612 -21.16 2.82 4.05
N GLY A 613 -22.19 3.56 3.68
CA GLY A 613 -22.04 4.95 3.25
C GLY A 613 -21.57 5.92 4.33
N GLU A 614 -21.71 5.56 5.60
CA GLU A 614 -21.28 6.37 6.74
C GLU A 614 -19.82 6.12 7.13
N MET A 615 -19.27 4.91 6.88
CA MET A 615 -17.86 4.60 7.16
C MET A 615 -16.86 5.36 6.27
N PHE A 616 -17.27 5.71 5.04
CA PHE A 616 -16.47 6.57 4.16
C PHE A 616 -16.74 8.07 4.36
N LYS A 617 -17.62 8.41 5.29
CA LYS A 617 -17.95 9.80 5.67
C LYS A 617 -17.34 10.22 7.01
N GLY A 618 -16.59 9.32 7.69
CA GLY A 618 -15.93 9.60 8.97
C GLY A 618 -14.59 10.30 8.85
#